data_96e17a0dfea580b6d5d06758bc51dc5d
#
_entry.id   96e17a0dfea580b6d5d06758bc51dc5d
#
_cell.length_a   1.000
_cell.length_b   1.000
_cell.length_c   1.000
_cell.angle_alpha   90.00
_cell.angle_beta   90.00
_cell.angle_gamma   90.00
#
_symmetry.space_group_name_H-M   'P 1'
#
loop_
_entity.id
_entity.type
_entity.pdbx_description
1 polymer ?
#
loop_
_entity_poly.entity_id
_entity_poly.type
_entity_poly.pdbx_seq_one_letter_code
_entity_poly.pdbx_strand_id
1 'polypeptide(L)'
;MPHGIYCYPCRLAHGHLMYFLEQCKPDGIWMPVISGGKEEPDIDEATHAAYGDVLAEQMKEQISAAGIPFYHPQISFYDNQSLLAFMRENLPQVTPHALRRATTAAEKAQRGYKARLRKKTRDVLEWIEREKKNALVLVGRSYQLDPEINKGIPAVMAGLGIPVLSAEGLYLLQNEGHDTPTFREKALFTAEMVCTNPYLHFVQLQSTGCGWDMTTIDAVQKRLERAGKRYTMISLDQGVSTGALQIRIRSLMAEIQEKQSRLY
;
A
#
# COMPACT_ATOMS: atom_id res chain seq x y z
N MET A 1 16.36 -18.82 9.96
CA MET A 1 15.83 -17.94 8.92
C MET A 1 16.75 -17.96 7.72
N PRO A 2 16.28 -18.11 6.51
CA PRO A 2 17.12 -17.89 5.34
C PRO A 2 17.49 -16.40 5.32
N HIS A 3 18.75 -16.12 5.60
CA HIS A 3 19.27 -14.76 5.64
C HIS A 3 19.38 -14.21 4.22
N GLY A 4 18.71 -13.11 3.92
CA GLY A 4 19.15 -12.17 2.89
C GLY A 4 18.42 -12.13 1.56
N ILE A 5 17.36 -12.91 1.31
CA ILE A 5 16.77 -13.01 -0.05
C ILE A 5 15.40 -12.35 -0.17
N TYR A 6 14.72 -12.01 0.94
CA TYR A 6 13.35 -11.51 0.88
C TYR A 6 13.24 -10.02 1.13
N CYS A 7 12.39 -9.36 0.33
CA CYS A 7 11.96 -8.00 0.60
C CYS A 7 11.18 -7.92 1.92
N TYR A 8 11.06 -6.74 2.47
CA TYR A 8 10.45 -6.52 3.79
C TYR A 8 9.04 -7.15 3.93
N PRO A 9 8.08 -7.01 2.98
CA PRO A 9 6.76 -7.64 3.10
C PRO A 9 6.83 -9.17 3.18
N CYS A 10 7.74 -9.82 2.45
CA CYS A 10 7.90 -11.27 2.55
C CYS A 10 8.44 -11.70 3.92
N ARG A 11 9.35 -10.91 4.50
CA ARG A 11 9.84 -11.15 5.87
C ARG A 11 8.73 -10.99 6.91
N LEU A 12 7.84 -9.99 6.73
CA LEU A 12 6.66 -9.82 7.60
C LEU A 12 5.71 -11.01 7.49
N ALA A 13 5.35 -11.42 6.27
CA ALA A 13 4.46 -12.55 6.04
C ALA A 13 5.06 -13.84 6.63
N HIS A 14 6.34 -14.09 6.44
CA HIS A 14 7.04 -15.21 7.08
C HIS A 14 6.97 -15.13 8.61
N GLY A 15 7.22 -13.95 9.19
CA GLY A 15 7.12 -13.74 10.63
C GLY A 15 5.71 -14.02 11.17
N HIS A 16 4.66 -13.61 10.45
CA HIS A 16 3.28 -13.91 10.80
C HIS A 16 2.98 -15.42 10.76
N LEU A 17 3.47 -16.11 9.73
CA LEU A 17 3.30 -17.57 9.64
C LEU A 17 4.01 -18.28 10.80
N MET A 18 5.25 -17.90 11.10
CA MET A 18 5.97 -18.46 12.27
C MET A 18 5.25 -18.18 13.59
N TYR A 19 4.70 -16.98 13.77
CA TYR A 19 3.91 -16.66 14.97
C TYR A 19 2.67 -17.54 15.07
N PHE A 20 1.97 -17.80 13.96
CA PHE A 20 0.83 -18.72 13.95
C PHE A 20 1.22 -20.14 14.34
N LEU A 21 2.35 -20.62 13.83
CA LEU A 21 2.83 -21.98 14.13
C LEU A 21 3.27 -22.14 15.59
N GLU A 22 3.99 -21.16 16.12
CA GLU A 22 4.65 -21.27 17.42
C GLU A 22 3.75 -20.81 18.59
N GLN A 23 2.99 -19.74 18.39
CA GLN A 23 2.31 -19.05 19.49
C GLN A 23 0.78 -19.10 19.42
N CYS A 24 0.19 -18.98 18.24
CA CYS A 24 -1.25 -18.78 18.11
C CYS A 24 -2.03 -20.08 17.90
N LYS A 25 -1.47 -21.04 17.15
CA LYS A 25 -2.11 -22.31 16.75
C LYS A 25 -3.56 -22.12 16.26
N PRO A 26 -3.78 -21.41 15.17
CA PRO A 26 -5.12 -21.12 14.65
C PRO A 26 -5.78 -22.38 14.09
N ASP A 27 -7.12 -22.38 13.96
CA ASP A 27 -7.90 -23.44 13.33
C ASP A 27 -7.64 -23.56 11.81
N GLY A 28 -7.03 -22.56 11.20
CA GLY A 28 -6.63 -22.54 9.80
C GLY A 28 -5.89 -21.25 9.46
N ILE A 29 -5.05 -21.30 8.44
CA ILE A 29 -4.32 -20.15 7.90
C ILE A 29 -4.86 -19.83 6.52
N TRP A 30 -5.33 -18.59 6.33
CA TRP A 30 -5.78 -18.05 5.07
C TRP A 30 -4.74 -17.08 4.52
N MET A 31 -4.09 -17.43 3.40
CA MET A 31 -3.06 -16.63 2.74
C MET A 31 -3.34 -16.56 1.23
N PRO A 32 -4.29 -15.73 0.79
CA PRO A 32 -4.62 -15.63 -0.62
C PRO A 32 -3.49 -14.94 -1.40
N VAL A 33 -3.24 -15.39 -2.62
CA VAL A 33 -2.46 -14.68 -3.63
C VAL A 33 -3.41 -13.93 -4.52
N ILE A 34 -3.22 -12.64 -4.60
CA ILE A 34 -4.07 -11.78 -5.41
C ILE A 34 -3.38 -11.61 -6.76
N SER A 35 -3.98 -12.20 -7.79
CA SER A 35 -3.56 -11.99 -9.17
C SER A 35 -4.27 -10.76 -9.75
N GLY A 36 -3.50 -9.93 -10.46
CA GLY A 36 -3.99 -8.67 -11.00
C GLY A 36 -4.78 -8.79 -12.31
N GLY A 37 -5.08 -7.67 -12.86
CA GLY A 37 -5.55 -7.25 -14.16
C GLY A 37 -6.51 -8.10 -15.00
N LYS A 38 -7.35 -7.40 -15.79
CA LYS A 38 -8.33 -8.04 -16.68
C LYS A 38 -7.73 -8.76 -17.89
N GLU A 39 -6.60 -8.32 -18.40
CA GLU A 39 -6.07 -8.80 -19.70
C GLU A 39 -4.57 -9.12 -19.70
N GLU A 40 -3.75 -8.40 -18.92
CA GLU A 40 -2.34 -8.77 -18.66
C GLU A 40 -1.96 -8.31 -17.25
N PRO A 41 -1.39 -9.19 -16.41
CA PRO A 41 -0.89 -8.74 -15.12
C PRO A 41 0.25 -7.74 -15.39
N ASP A 42 0.14 -6.54 -14.84
CA ASP A 42 1.32 -5.66 -14.78
C ASP A 42 2.44 -6.48 -14.13
N ILE A 43 3.65 -6.33 -14.65
CA ILE A 43 4.85 -7.00 -14.17
C ILE A 43 4.96 -6.91 -12.64
N ASP A 44 4.51 -5.79 -12.06
CA ASP A 44 4.49 -5.53 -10.62
C ASP A 44 3.53 -6.49 -9.86
N GLU A 45 2.36 -6.74 -10.39
CA GLU A 45 1.36 -7.64 -9.80
C GLU A 45 1.75 -9.12 -9.95
N ALA A 46 2.22 -9.51 -11.12
CA ALA A 46 2.68 -10.88 -11.37
C ALA A 46 3.85 -11.26 -10.43
N THR A 47 4.74 -10.32 -10.15
CA THR A 47 5.88 -10.56 -9.26
C THR A 47 5.46 -10.65 -7.79
N HIS A 48 4.48 -9.86 -7.34
CA HIS A 48 3.96 -9.99 -5.98
C HIS A 48 3.25 -11.32 -5.76
N ALA A 49 2.49 -11.79 -6.75
CA ALA A 49 1.90 -13.12 -6.74
C ALA A 49 3.01 -14.19 -6.63
N ALA A 50 4.05 -14.12 -7.45
CA ALA A 50 5.15 -15.08 -7.43
C ALA A 50 5.87 -15.15 -6.06
N TYR A 51 6.11 -14.02 -5.38
CA TYR A 51 6.71 -14.05 -4.04
C TYR A 51 5.78 -14.66 -2.99
N GLY A 52 4.49 -14.43 -3.09
CA GLY A 52 3.49 -15.06 -2.23
C GLY A 52 3.47 -16.58 -2.42
N ASP A 53 3.49 -17.05 -3.65
CA ASP A 53 3.55 -18.48 -3.99
C ASP A 53 4.82 -19.14 -3.48
N VAL A 54 5.99 -18.52 -3.69
CA VAL A 54 7.27 -19.06 -3.21
C VAL A 54 7.28 -19.17 -1.69
N LEU A 55 6.79 -18.15 -0.96
CA LEU A 55 6.71 -18.20 0.49
C LEU A 55 5.75 -19.30 0.97
N ALA A 56 4.57 -19.41 0.33
CA ALA A 56 3.60 -20.44 0.65
C ALA A 56 4.14 -21.84 0.46
N GLU A 57 4.80 -22.11 -0.66
CA GLU A 57 5.42 -23.43 -0.91
C GLU A 57 6.55 -23.73 0.10
N GLN A 58 7.37 -22.75 0.46
CA GLN A 58 8.42 -22.94 1.46
C GLN A 58 7.90 -23.25 2.87
N MET A 59 6.75 -22.68 3.20
CA MET A 59 6.14 -22.86 4.53
C MET A 59 5.18 -24.06 4.60
N LYS A 60 4.78 -24.62 3.47
CA LYS A 60 3.76 -25.65 3.35
C LYS A 60 4.05 -26.90 4.19
N GLU A 61 5.28 -27.39 4.15
CA GLU A 61 5.67 -28.56 4.93
C GLU A 61 5.58 -28.31 6.43
N GLN A 62 6.04 -27.15 6.89
CA GLN A 62 6.00 -26.77 8.32
C GLN A 62 4.58 -26.59 8.82
N ILE A 63 3.71 -25.94 8.02
CA ILE A 63 2.30 -25.74 8.33
C ILE A 63 1.57 -27.08 8.37
N SER A 64 1.84 -27.96 7.40
CA SER A 64 1.26 -29.30 7.34
C SER A 64 1.71 -30.17 8.53
N ALA A 65 2.98 -30.10 8.89
CA ALA A 65 3.51 -30.83 10.07
C ALA A 65 2.88 -30.36 11.38
N ALA A 66 2.45 -29.09 11.45
CA ALA A 66 1.71 -28.55 12.60
C ALA A 66 0.22 -28.96 12.62
N GLY A 67 -0.27 -29.64 11.58
CA GLY A 67 -1.67 -30.08 11.45
C GLY A 67 -2.66 -28.92 11.24
N ILE A 68 -2.20 -27.76 10.80
CA ILE A 68 -3.04 -26.59 10.60
C ILE A 68 -3.50 -26.54 9.14
N PRO A 69 -4.82 -26.47 8.85
CA PRO A 69 -5.32 -26.27 7.49
C PRO A 69 -4.75 -24.98 6.85
N PHE A 70 -4.18 -25.12 5.64
CA PHE A 70 -3.57 -24.02 4.92
C PHE A 70 -4.33 -23.73 3.62
N TYR A 71 -4.95 -22.56 3.55
CA TYR A 71 -5.74 -22.11 2.41
C TYR A 71 -4.95 -21.03 1.66
N HIS A 72 -4.50 -21.39 0.45
CA HIS A 72 -3.66 -20.54 -0.38
C HIS A 72 -4.25 -20.39 -1.80
N PRO A 73 -5.43 -19.76 -1.93
CA PRO A 73 -6.05 -19.59 -3.24
C PRO A 73 -5.39 -18.48 -4.05
N GLN A 74 -5.33 -18.67 -5.36
CA GLN A 74 -5.14 -17.57 -6.29
C GLN A 74 -6.52 -16.94 -6.56
N ILE A 75 -6.68 -15.68 -6.23
CA ILE A 75 -7.94 -14.94 -6.38
C ILE A 75 -7.72 -13.64 -7.15
N SER A 76 -8.74 -13.20 -7.87
CA SER A 76 -8.78 -11.91 -8.52
C SER A 76 -9.86 -11.03 -7.88
N PHE A 77 -9.57 -9.75 -7.70
CA PHE A 77 -10.59 -8.78 -7.27
C PHE A 77 -11.48 -8.28 -8.41
N TYR A 78 -11.15 -8.60 -9.64
CA TYR A 78 -11.97 -8.24 -10.81
C TYR A 78 -13.13 -9.24 -11.03
N ASP A 79 -12.94 -10.45 -10.52
CA ASP A 79 -13.85 -11.55 -10.68
C ASP A 79 -13.92 -12.36 -9.38
N ASN A 80 -15.09 -12.34 -8.78
CA ASN A 80 -15.34 -13.13 -7.57
C ASN A 80 -15.52 -14.63 -7.85
N GLN A 81 -15.47 -15.09 -9.11
CA GLN A 81 -15.75 -16.48 -9.43
C GLN A 81 -14.66 -17.41 -8.90
N SER A 82 -13.39 -17.03 -9.04
CA SER A 82 -12.26 -17.79 -8.51
C SER A 82 -12.35 -17.94 -6.98
N LEU A 83 -12.65 -16.86 -6.28
CA LEU A 83 -12.87 -16.88 -4.83
C LEU A 83 -14.07 -17.77 -4.45
N LEU A 84 -15.19 -17.60 -5.14
CA LEU A 84 -16.41 -18.40 -4.87
C LEU A 84 -16.22 -19.88 -5.17
N ALA A 85 -15.47 -20.23 -6.22
CA ALA A 85 -15.14 -21.61 -6.55
C ALA A 85 -14.28 -22.23 -5.45
N PHE A 86 -13.19 -21.55 -5.06
CA PHE A 86 -12.33 -21.98 -3.97
C PHE A 86 -13.09 -22.17 -2.64
N MET A 87 -13.94 -21.20 -2.29
CA MET A 87 -14.73 -21.29 -1.03
C MET A 87 -15.71 -22.46 -1.04
N ARG A 88 -16.34 -22.76 -2.16
CA ARG A 88 -17.25 -23.92 -2.29
C ARG A 88 -16.51 -25.25 -2.11
N GLU A 89 -15.31 -25.35 -2.66
CA GLU A 89 -14.48 -26.56 -2.56
C GLU A 89 -13.95 -26.79 -1.15
N ASN A 90 -13.46 -25.75 -0.52
CA ASN A 90 -12.74 -25.85 0.75
C ASN A 90 -13.59 -25.61 2.00
N LEU A 91 -14.78 -25.01 1.84
CA LEU A 91 -15.74 -24.75 2.91
C LEU A 91 -17.14 -25.28 2.56
N PRO A 92 -17.29 -26.60 2.35
CA PRO A 92 -18.56 -27.19 1.90
C PRO A 92 -19.70 -26.99 2.89
N GLN A 93 -19.40 -26.71 4.17
CA GLN A 93 -20.39 -26.39 5.21
C GLN A 93 -21.04 -25.02 5.01
N VAL A 94 -20.46 -24.13 4.18
CA VAL A 94 -21.00 -22.79 3.92
C VAL A 94 -21.93 -22.84 2.70
N THR A 95 -23.19 -22.49 2.89
CA THR A 95 -24.16 -22.56 1.80
C THR A 95 -23.86 -21.53 0.69
N PRO A 96 -24.20 -21.81 -0.59
CA PRO A 96 -24.03 -20.83 -1.68
C PRO A 96 -24.77 -19.50 -1.44
N HIS A 97 -25.87 -19.53 -0.71
CA HIS A 97 -26.59 -18.31 -0.32
C HIS A 97 -25.77 -17.47 0.70
N ALA A 98 -25.17 -18.12 1.69
CA ALA A 98 -24.32 -17.45 2.67
C ALA A 98 -23.07 -16.83 2.00
N LEU A 99 -22.44 -17.55 1.06
CA LEU A 99 -21.30 -17.05 0.29
C LEU A 99 -21.68 -15.78 -0.52
N ARG A 100 -22.77 -15.82 -1.25
CA ARG A 100 -23.24 -14.63 -1.99
C ARG A 100 -23.52 -13.44 -1.09
N ARG A 101 -24.17 -13.66 0.05
CA ARG A 101 -24.42 -12.59 1.04
C ARG A 101 -23.12 -12.00 1.56
N ALA A 102 -22.14 -12.84 1.89
CA ALA A 102 -20.83 -12.40 2.38
C ALA A 102 -20.09 -11.58 1.32
N THR A 103 -20.07 -12.03 0.07
CA THR A 103 -19.43 -11.30 -1.04
C THR A 103 -20.10 -9.94 -1.25
N THR A 104 -21.43 -9.89 -1.31
CA THR A 104 -22.17 -8.63 -1.44
C THR A 104 -21.90 -7.66 -0.28
N ALA A 105 -21.81 -8.18 0.95
CA ALA A 105 -21.48 -7.38 2.11
C ALA A 105 -20.05 -6.83 2.04
N ALA A 106 -19.08 -7.64 1.62
CA ALA A 106 -17.69 -7.24 1.42
C ALA A 106 -17.55 -6.15 0.36
N GLU A 107 -18.18 -6.32 -0.79
CA GLU A 107 -18.21 -5.31 -1.86
C GLU A 107 -18.84 -3.98 -1.39
N LYS A 108 -19.94 -4.05 -0.64
CA LYS A 108 -20.57 -2.86 -0.06
C LYS A 108 -19.64 -2.15 0.91
N ALA A 109 -18.95 -2.90 1.76
CA ALA A 109 -17.97 -2.35 2.71
C ALA A 109 -16.82 -1.67 1.97
N GLN A 110 -16.27 -2.30 0.94
CA GLN A 110 -15.19 -1.77 0.10
C GLN A 110 -15.61 -0.49 -0.63
N ARG A 111 -16.78 -0.48 -1.25
CA ARG A 111 -17.34 0.74 -1.88
C ARG A 111 -17.52 1.87 -0.86
N GLY A 112 -18.05 1.54 0.32
CA GLY A 112 -18.22 2.49 1.42
C GLY A 112 -16.90 3.08 1.90
N TYR A 113 -15.85 2.25 2.02
CA TYR A 113 -14.50 2.70 2.36
C TYR A 113 -13.95 3.66 1.30
N LYS A 114 -13.97 3.26 0.02
CA LYS A 114 -13.49 4.10 -1.09
C LYS A 114 -14.23 5.45 -1.15
N ALA A 115 -15.55 5.45 -0.96
CA ALA A 115 -16.36 6.68 -0.95
C ALA A 115 -15.99 7.62 0.20
N ARG A 116 -15.79 7.08 1.43
CA ARG A 116 -15.36 7.89 2.58
C ARG A 116 -13.96 8.46 2.39
N LEU A 117 -13.01 7.65 1.89
CA LEU A 117 -11.65 8.10 1.62
C LEU A 117 -11.64 9.21 0.56
N ARG A 118 -12.38 9.03 -0.53
CA ARG A 118 -12.54 10.04 -1.58
C ARG A 118 -13.09 11.35 -1.03
N LYS A 119 -14.19 11.28 -0.27
CA LYS A 119 -14.78 12.47 0.34
C LYS A 119 -13.77 13.19 1.25
N LYS A 120 -13.13 12.45 2.15
CA LYS A 120 -12.14 13.01 3.07
C LYS A 120 -10.97 13.67 2.35
N THR A 121 -10.48 13.03 1.29
CA THR A 121 -9.36 13.56 0.49
C THR A 121 -9.77 14.85 -0.22
N ARG A 122 -10.97 14.92 -0.78
CA ARG A 122 -11.53 16.12 -1.40
C ARG A 122 -11.61 17.26 -0.39
N ASP A 123 -12.26 17.02 0.75
CA ASP A 123 -12.44 18.02 1.80
C ASP A 123 -11.10 18.61 2.26
N VAL A 124 -10.06 17.76 2.41
CA VAL A 124 -8.71 18.19 2.81
C VAL A 124 -8.00 18.92 1.68
N LEU A 125 -8.12 18.49 0.42
CA LEU A 125 -7.49 19.14 -0.72
C LEU A 125 -8.06 20.55 -0.94
N GLU A 126 -9.38 20.72 -0.87
CA GLU A 126 -10.06 22.02 -0.95
C GLU A 126 -9.62 22.95 0.20
N TRP A 127 -9.45 22.40 1.40
CA TRP A 127 -8.95 23.16 2.53
C TRP A 127 -7.49 23.59 2.32
N ILE A 128 -6.60 22.69 1.84
CA ILE A 128 -5.19 23.00 1.51
C ILE A 128 -5.12 24.18 0.51
N GLU A 129 -5.91 24.12 -0.54
CA GLU A 129 -5.92 25.15 -1.60
C GLU A 129 -6.45 26.50 -1.08
N ARG A 130 -7.54 26.48 -0.33
CA ARG A 130 -8.13 27.70 0.26
C ARG A 130 -7.19 28.38 1.23
N GLU A 131 -6.57 27.61 2.12
CA GLU A 131 -5.67 28.12 3.17
C GLU A 131 -4.21 28.27 2.68
N LYS A 132 -3.92 27.90 1.43
CA LYS A 132 -2.57 27.92 0.83
C LYS A 132 -1.54 27.18 1.70
N LYS A 133 -1.91 26.00 2.21
CA LYS A 133 -1.09 25.19 3.11
C LYS A 133 -0.30 24.13 2.34
N ASN A 134 0.99 24.03 2.63
CA ASN A 134 1.78 22.91 2.10
C ASN A 134 1.35 21.59 2.74
N ALA A 135 1.20 20.56 1.93
CA ALA A 135 0.81 19.21 2.35
C ALA A 135 1.74 18.17 1.77
N LEU A 136 1.97 17.11 2.52
CA LEU A 136 2.74 15.96 2.07
C LEU A 136 1.80 14.86 1.55
N VAL A 137 2.12 14.32 0.39
CA VAL A 137 1.42 13.18 -0.18
C VAL A 137 2.27 11.93 0.04
N LEU A 138 1.78 11.03 0.89
CA LEU A 138 2.43 9.75 1.14
C LEU A 138 2.10 8.75 0.04
N VAL A 139 3.13 8.30 -0.63
CA VAL A 139 3.08 7.28 -1.67
C VAL A 139 3.71 6.00 -1.13
N GLY A 140 2.91 4.95 -1.01
CA GLY A 140 3.38 3.68 -0.48
C GLY A 140 2.43 2.55 -0.88
N ARG A 141 2.91 1.33 -0.72
CA ARG A 141 2.07 0.13 -0.86
C ARG A 141 1.08 0.06 0.30
N SER A 142 -0.02 -0.64 0.13
CA SER A 142 -1.10 -0.69 1.12
C SER A 142 -0.63 -1.10 2.51
N TYR A 143 0.28 -2.07 2.62
CA TYR A 143 0.84 -2.49 3.91
C TYR A 143 1.70 -1.41 4.59
N GLN A 144 2.35 -0.53 3.81
CA GLN A 144 3.16 0.58 4.34
C GLN A 144 2.33 1.71 4.96
N LEU A 145 1.01 1.70 4.72
CA LEU A 145 0.08 2.65 5.34
C LEU A 145 -0.39 2.18 6.73
N ASP A 146 -0.11 0.94 7.10
CA ASP A 146 -0.37 0.43 8.45
C ASP A 146 0.49 1.16 9.49
N PRO A 147 -0.10 1.67 10.60
CA PRO A 147 0.62 2.45 11.61
C PRO A 147 1.78 1.71 12.27
N GLU A 148 1.68 0.40 12.47
CA GLU A 148 2.75 -0.41 13.05
C GLU A 148 3.93 -0.54 12.09
N ILE A 149 3.65 -0.66 10.79
CA ILE A 149 4.67 -0.80 9.75
C ILE A 149 5.34 0.55 9.47
N ASN A 150 4.57 1.62 9.33
CA ASN A 150 5.12 2.95 9.04
C ASN A 150 5.64 3.69 10.28
N LYS A 151 5.63 3.04 11.45
CA LYS A 151 6.14 3.62 12.71
C LYS A 151 5.54 4.98 13.06
N GLY A 152 4.27 5.20 12.71
CA GLY A 152 3.56 6.44 12.99
C GLY A 152 4.02 7.64 12.16
N ILE A 153 4.66 7.46 11.01
CA ILE A 153 5.12 8.55 10.13
C ILE A 153 4.03 9.59 9.87
N PRO A 154 2.77 9.22 9.48
CA PRO A 154 1.71 10.20 9.29
C PRO A 154 1.39 11.01 10.55
N ALA A 155 1.42 10.36 11.72
CA ALA A 155 1.16 11.02 13.00
C ALA A 155 2.26 12.03 13.35
N VAL A 156 3.53 11.70 13.07
CA VAL A 156 4.67 12.63 13.25
C VAL A 156 4.50 13.86 12.36
N MET A 157 4.14 13.67 11.08
CA MET A 157 3.87 14.79 10.16
C MET A 157 2.72 15.66 10.65
N ALA A 158 1.60 15.04 11.02
CA ALA A 158 0.43 15.75 11.55
C ALA A 158 0.75 16.52 12.86
N GLY A 159 1.57 15.92 13.74
CA GLY A 159 2.05 16.56 14.97
C GLY A 159 2.94 17.79 14.71
N LEU A 160 3.53 17.90 13.53
CA LEU A 160 4.24 19.10 13.07
C LEU A 160 3.32 20.13 12.39
N GLY A 161 2.00 19.92 12.40
CA GLY A 161 1.01 20.77 11.75
C GLY A 161 0.96 20.65 10.23
N ILE A 162 1.51 19.57 9.66
CA ILE A 162 1.59 19.36 8.22
C ILE A 162 0.43 18.45 7.79
N PRO A 163 -0.45 18.89 6.89
CA PRO A 163 -1.48 18.04 6.31
C PRO A 163 -0.86 16.87 5.54
N VAL A 164 -1.48 15.69 5.68
CA VAL A 164 -1.02 14.47 5.03
C VAL A 164 -2.13 13.86 4.20
N LEU A 165 -1.87 13.62 2.93
CA LEU A 165 -2.73 12.90 2.00
C LEU A 165 -2.10 11.57 1.63
N SER A 166 -2.91 10.60 1.24
CA SER A 166 -2.42 9.34 0.67
C SER A 166 -2.56 9.34 -0.86
N ALA A 167 -1.63 8.68 -1.54
CA ALA A 167 -1.72 8.44 -2.99
C ALA A 167 -3.02 7.75 -3.39
N GLU A 168 -3.50 6.80 -2.58
CA GLU A 168 -4.78 6.12 -2.76
C GLU A 168 -5.96 7.12 -2.79
N GLY A 169 -5.98 8.05 -1.83
CA GLY A 169 -7.04 9.05 -1.76
C GLY A 169 -7.07 9.96 -2.98
N LEU A 170 -5.89 10.43 -3.44
CA LEU A 170 -5.79 11.26 -4.64
C LEU A 170 -6.20 10.49 -5.91
N TYR A 171 -5.74 9.24 -6.04
CA TYR A 171 -6.11 8.41 -7.18
C TYR A 171 -7.63 8.23 -7.28
N LEU A 172 -8.29 7.93 -6.16
CA LEU A 172 -9.74 7.75 -6.10
C LEU A 172 -10.55 9.01 -6.43
N LEU A 173 -9.97 10.22 -6.33
CA LEU A 173 -10.68 11.45 -6.70
C LEU A 173 -10.96 11.55 -8.20
N GLN A 174 -10.06 11.10 -9.05
CA GLN A 174 -10.17 11.24 -10.51
C GLN A 174 -10.53 9.93 -11.22
N ASN A 175 -10.41 8.80 -10.55
CA ASN A 175 -10.61 7.49 -11.14
C ASN A 175 -11.83 6.78 -10.49
N GLU A 176 -13.03 7.38 -10.64
CA GLU A 176 -14.28 6.77 -10.17
C GLU A 176 -14.62 5.52 -10.99
N GLY A 177 -14.80 4.40 -10.30
CA GLY A 177 -15.22 3.16 -10.91
C GLY A 177 -14.11 2.37 -11.62
N HIS A 178 -12.90 2.86 -11.61
CA HIS A 178 -11.75 2.11 -12.10
C HIS A 178 -11.22 1.11 -11.08
N ASP A 179 -10.65 0.06 -11.62
CA ASP A 179 -10.08 -1.08 -10.92
C ASP A 179 -8.99 -0.66 -9.92
N THR A 180 -8.55 -1.56 -9.09
CA THR A 180 -7.48 -1.31 -8.12
C THR A 180 -6.18 -1.02 -8.87
N PRO A 181 -5.63 0.21 -8.82
CA PRO A 181 -4.42 0.54 -9.56
C PRO A 181 -3.22 -0.16 -8.96
N THR A 182 -2.24 -0.47 -9.80
CA THR A 182 -0.93 -0.92 -9.36
C THR A 182 -0.23 0.15 -8.54
N PHE A 183 0.81 -0.24 -7.80
CA PHE A 183 1.62 0.73 -7.07
C PHE A 183 2.25 1.76 -8.01
N ARG A 184 2.75 1.31 -9.17
CA ARG A 184 3.37 2.16 -10.19
C ARG A 184 2.39 3.20 -10.74
N GLU A 185 1.19 2.79 -11.10
CA GLU A 185 0.14 3.70 -11.59
C GLU A 185 -0.20 4.76 -10.54
N LYS A 186 -0.40 4.36 -9.29
CA LYS A 186 -0.65 5.32 -8.19
C LYS A 186 0.50 6.30 -8.00
N ALA A 187 1.74 5.82 -8.05
CA ALA A 187 2.91 6.66 -7.85
C ALA A 187 3.09 7.68 -8.99
N LEU A 188 2.94 7.25 -10.24
CA LEU A 188 3.02 8.14 -11.41
C LEU A 188 1.87 9.15 -11.44
N PHE A 189 0.65 8.70 -11.18
CA PHE A 189 -0.51 9.60 -11.08
C PHE A 189 -0.32 10.64 -9.97
N THR A 190 0.16 10.22 -8.80
CA THR A 190 0.43 11.13 -7.69
C THR A 190 1.53 12.14 -8.04
N ALA A 191 2.57 11.70 -8.74
CA ALA A 191 3.62 12.61 -9.20
C ALA A 191 3.05 13.69 -10.15
N GLU A 192 2.14 13.32 -11.05
CA GLU A 192 1.43 14.27 -11.93
C GLU A 192 0.65 15.31 -11.13
N MET A 193 -0.17 14.85 -10.19
CA MET A 193 -0.95 15.73 -9.31
C MET A 193 -0.06 16.68 -8.52
N VAL A 194 1.08 16.20 -8.02
CA VAL A 194 2.06 17.03 -7.31
C VAL A 194 2.73 18.05 -8.23
N CYS A 195 3.00 17.69 -9.48
CA CYS A 195 3.60 18.61 -10.46
C CYS A 195 2.67 19.78 -10.80
N THR A 196 1.36 19.56 -10.83
CA THR A 196 0.36 20.56 -11.20
C THR A 196 -0.16 21.39 -10.02
N ASN A 197 0.02 20.92 -8.78
CA ASN A 197 -0.45 21.62 -7.59
C ASN A 197 0.74 22.18 -6.77
N PRO A 198 0.84 23.52 -6.56
CA PRO A 198 1.97 24.13 -5.88
C PRO A 198 2.08 23.74 -4.41
N TYR A 199 0.99 23.36 -3.77
CA TYR A 199 0.92 23.05 -2.35
C TYR A 199 1.17 21.58 -2.01
N LEU A 200 1.19 20.70 -3.00
CA LEU A 200 1.43 19.27 -2.79
C LEU A 200 2.90 18.92 -2.96
N HIS A 201 3.42 18.06 -2.07
CA HIS A 201 4.79 17.60 -2.07
C HIS A 201 4.86 16.09 -1.91
N PHE A 202 5.69 15.45 -2.72
CA PHE A 202 5.77 14.00 -2.86
C PHE A 202 6.69 13.39 -1.80
N VAL A 203 6.19 12.39 -1.08
CA VAL A 203 6.97 11.59 -0.12
C VAL A 203 6.70 10.11 -0.34
N GLN A 204 7.69 9.37 -0.81
CA GLN A 204 7.58 7.93 -1.01
C GLN A 204 8.04 7.17 0.23
N LEU A 205 7.21 6.25 0.69
CA LEU A 205 7.59 5.21 1.63
C LEU A 205 8.23 4.06 0.85
N GLN A 206 9.37 3.59 1.29
CA GLN A 206 10.11 2.52 0.63
C GLN A 206 10.51 1.45 1.61
N SER A 207 10.50 0.22 1.16
CA SER A 207 11.07 -0.93 1.86
C SER A 207 12.32 -1.40 1.11
N THR A 208 13.41 -1.64 1.84
CA THR A 208 14.67 -2.11 1.24
C THR A 208 14.49 -3.49 0.60
N GLY A 209 15.17 -3.72 -0.51
CA GLY A 209 15.20 -5.00 -1.20
C GLY A 209 14.07 -5.23 -2.19
N CYS A 210 13.20 -4.23 -2.43
CA CYS A 210 12.21 -4.31 -3.48
C CYS A 210 12.77 -3.76 -4.80
N GLY A 211 13.18 -4.64 -5.72
CA GLY A 211 13.70 -4.24 -7.04
C GLY A 211 12.69 -3.47 -7.88
N TRP A 212 11.40 -3.76 -7.72
CA TRP A 212 10.32 -3.10 -8.44
C TRP A 212 10.07 -1.66 -8.01
N ASP A 213 10.28 -1.36 -6.73
CA ASP A 213 10.20 0.04 -6.28
C ASP A 213 11.25 0.89 -6.99
N MET A 214 12.44 0.33 -7.28
CA MET A 214 13.52 1.03 -7.97
C MET A 214 13.15 1.48 -9.39
N THR A 215 12.44 0.66 -10.17
CA THR A 215 12.00 1.03 -11.52
C THR A 215 10.98 2.16 -11.51
N THR A 216 10.11 2.19 -10.50
CA THR A 216 9.13 3.25 -10.31
C THR A 216 9.77 4.56 -9.84
N ILE A 217 10.79 4.48 -8.98
CA ILE A 217 11.51 5.63 -8.44
C ILE A 217 12.09 6.50 -9.55
N ASP A 218 12.83 5.92 -10.50
CA ASP A 218 13.48 6.66 -11.58
C ASP A 218 12.47 7.46 -12.42
N ALA A 219 11.35 6.84 -12.78
CA ALA A 219 10.29 7.48 -13.56
C ALA A 219 9.62 8.64 -12.81
N VAL A 220 9.32 8.44 -11.52
CA VAL A 220 8.70 9.46 -10.65
C VAL A 220 9.66 10.60 -10.41
N GLN A 221 10.91 10.31 -10.06
CA GLN A 221 11.94 11.31 -9.76
C GLN A 221 12.17 12.25 -10.95
N LYS A 222 12.39 11.68 -12.15
CA LYS A 222 12.57 12.47 -13.37
C LYS A 222 11.38 13.41 -13.67
N ARG A 223 10.15 12.93 -13.39
CA ARG A 223 8.94 13.74 -13.59
C ARG A 223 8.87 14.92 -12.63
N LEU A 224 9.11 14.67 -11.34
CA LEU A 224 9.12 15.71 -10.31
C LEU A 224 10.22 16.75 -10.54
N GLU A 225 11.44 16.31 -10.87
CA GLU A 225 12.59 17.19 -11.16
C GLU A 225 12.31 18.14 -12.32
N ARG A 226 11.71 17.65 -13.42
CA ARG A 226 11.31 18.49 -14.56
C ARG A 226 10.30 19.57 -14.19
N ALA A 227 9.47 19.32 -13.19
CA ALA A 227 8.50 20.27 -12.67
C ALA A 227 9.07 21.16 -11.52
N GLY A 228 10.36 21.06 -11.22
CA GLY A 228 10.98 21.78 -10.10
C GLY A 228 10.54 21.30 -8.72
N LYS A 229 9.88 20.14 -8.65
CA LYS A 229 9.45 19.49 -7.39
C LYS A 229 10.53 18.54 -6.88
N ARG A 230 10.57 18.38 -5.55
CA ARG A 230 11.53 17.46 -4.93
C ARG A 230 10.93 16.06 -4.80
N TYR A 231 11.74 15.06 -5.14
CA TYR A 231 11.48 13.68 -4.75
C TYR A 231 12.04 13.43 -3.35
N THR A 232 11.19 12.99 -2.43
CA THR A 232 11.59 12.64 -1.07
C THR A 232 11.23 11.19 -0.79
N MET A 233 12.18 10.43 -0.24
CA MET A 233 12.00 9.03 0.09
C MET A 233 12.25 8.79 1.58
N ILE A 234 11.40 8.01 2.23
CA ILE A 234 11.57 7.55 3.61
C ILE A 234 11.61 6.02 3.60
N SER A 235 12.75 5.46 4.01
CA SER A 235 12.88 4.02 4.18
C SER A 235 12.21 3.57 5.48
N LEU A 236 11.44 2.49 5.42
CA LEU A 236 10.74 1.89 6.56
C LEU A 236 11.57 0.82 7.25
N ASP A 237 12.66 0.38 6.63
CA ASP A 237 13.49 -0.67 7.14
C ASP A 237 14.39 -0.16 8.27
N GLN A 238 14.55 -0.98 9.28
CA GLN A 238 15.49 -0.87 10.38
C GLN A 238 15.63 0.53 11.02
N GLY A 239 14.86 0.75 12.07
CA GLY A 239 15.25 1.74 13.09
C GLY A 239 15.14 3.20 12.68
N VAL A 240 14.12 3.57 11.86
CA VAL A 240 13.82 5.00 11.69
C VAL A 240 13.44 5.55 13.07
N SER A 241 14.39 6.25 13.70
CA SER A 241 14.08 6.94 14.94
C SER A 241 13.12 8.10 14.65
N THR A 242 12.16 8.28 15.53
CA THR A 242 11.19 9.39 15.41
C THR A 242 11.91 10.75 15.31
N GLY A 243 13.03 10.92 16.03
CA GLY A 243 13.83 12.14 15.97
C GLY A 243 14.46 12.38 14.59
N ALA A 244 15.08 11.36 13.99
CA ALA A 244 15.63 11.46 12.64
C ALA A 244 14.57 11.77 11.60
N LEU A 245 13.39 11.16 11.73
CA LEU A 245 12.24 11.44 10.88
C LEU A 245 11.77 12.91 11.01
N GLN A 246 11.62 13.40 12.24
CA GLN A 246 11.24 14.81 12.48
C GLN A 246 12.22 15.79 11.85
N ILE A 247 13.54 15.57 12.02
CA ILE A 247 14.57 16.40 11.41
C ILE A 247 14.41 16.40 9.88
N ARG A 248 14.26 15.22 9.27
CA ARG A 248 14.12 15.09 7.82
C ARG A 248 12.87 15.81 7.28
N ILE A 249 11.74 15.67 7.96
CA ILE A 249 10.50 16.35 7.57
C ILE A 249 10.61 17.87 7.77
N ARG A 250 11.19 18.33 8.86
CA ARG A 250 11.41 19.77 9.08
C ARG A 250 12.35 20.36 8.02
N SER A 251 13.44 19.66 7.66
CA SER A 251 14.32 20.10 6.58
C SER A 251 13.61 20.20 5.23
N LEU A 252 12.77 19.21 4.91
CA LEU A 252 11.94 19.26 3.71
C LEU A 252 11.00 20.47 3.71
N MET A 253 10.31 20.72 4.82
CA MET A 253 9.38 21.85 4.93
C MET A 253 10.09 23.21 4.86
N ALA A 254 11.27 23.33 5.46
CA ALA A 254 12.09 24.54 5.37
C ALA A 254 12.52 24.83 3.92
N GLU A 255 12.97 23.82 3.18
CA GLU A 255 13.31 23.96 1.76
C GLU A 255 12.10 24.37 0.90
N ILE A 256 10.93 23.79 1.16
CA ILE A 256 9.68 24.13 0.47
C ILE A 256 9.35 25.61 0.70
N GLN A 257 9.41 26.07 1.94
CA GLN A 257 9.11 27.46 2.30
C GLN A 257 10.12 28.43 1.68
N GLU A 258 11.40 28.11 1.68
CA GLU A 258 12.44 28.93 1.06
C GLU A 258 12.23 29.07 -0.46
N LYS A 259 11.89 27.99 -1.15
CA LYS A 259 11.57 28.04 -2.58
C LYS A 259 10.34 28.90 -2.88
N GLN A 260 9.30 28.81 -2.05
CA GLN A 260 8.12 29.63 -2.21
C GLN A 260 8.42 31.11 -1.97
N SER A 261 9.22 31.48 -0.97
CA SER A 261 9.59 32.86 -0.69
C SER A 261 10.47 33.51 -1.77
N ARG A 262 11.15 32.72 -2.59
CA ARG A 262 11.96 33.21 -3.74
C ARG A 262 11.12 33.46 -5.01
N LEU A 263 9.88 32.98 -5.05
CA LEU A 263 8.97 33.13 -6.19
C LEU A 263 8.06 34.36 -6.07
N TYR A 264 8.08 34.99 -4.91
CA TYR A 264 7.37 36.24 -4.59
C TYR A 264 8.38 37.35 -4.20
#